data_6f7221fe1af412230dedd950332ec633
#
_entry.id   6f7221fe1af412230dedd950332ec633
#
_cell.length_a   1.000
_cell.length_b   1.000
_cell.length_c   1.000
_cell.angle_alpha   90.00
_cell.angle_beta   90.00
_cell.angle_gamma   90.00
#
_symmetry.space_group_name_H-M   'P 1'
#
loop_
_entity.id
_entity.type
_entity.pdbx_description
1 polymer ?
#
loop_
_entity_poly.entity_id
_entity_poly.type
_entity_poly.pdbx_seq_one_letter_code
_entity_poly.pdbx_strand_id
1 'polypeptide(L)'
;DKGLTLHIGHVERFNGAVQELLKIVDSPIFVECKRMGPFTERIKDDGVVLDIMIHDIDIILNLIKSKVITTHVLGASVFTEKDDLVSVQLEFENGCIGNIVASRASQNKVRTLSVTQKDSFVVLDYTDQEIYVHRKSSSEHKMSKGSLRYKQESLVERIFVHKDNPLKLELQHFIDCAKNGSPRNVAVNDELYSLEIALDILDQFNKKRKK
;
A
#
# COMPACT_ATOMS: atom_id res chain seq x y z
N ASP A 1 -11.98 -31.00 -5.39
CA ASP A 1 -11.31 -30.69 -4.11
C ASP A 1 -10.24 -31.74 -3.84
N LYS A 2 -8.97 -31.42 -4.17
CA LYS A 2 -7.85 -32.36 -4.10
C LYS A 2 -7.02 -32.24 -2.82
N GLY A 3 -7.47 -31.41 -1.86
CA GLY A 3 -6.74 -31.13 -0.60
C GLY A 3 -5.35 -30.50 -0.80
N LEU A 4 -5.15 -29.81 -1.92
CA LEU A 4 -3.87 -29.13 -2.22
C LEU A 4 -3.80 -27.78 -1.52
N THR A 5 -2.60 -27.43 -1.05
CA THR A 5 -2.32 -26.09 -0.51
C THR A 5 -2.19 -25.10 -1.66
N LEU A 6 -3.06 -24.09 -1.65
CA LEU A 6 -2.99 -22.95 -2.57
C LEU A 6 -2.51 -21.72 -1.81
N HIS A 7 -1.55 -20.99 -2.36
CA HIS A 7 -1.09 -19.70 -1.87
C HIS A 7 -1.11 -18.67 -3.00
N ILE A 8 -1.65 -17.50 -2.75
CA ILE A 8 -1.55 -16.38 -3.69
C ILE A 8 -0.37 -15.53 -3.25
N GLY A 9 0.55 -15.27 -4.19
CA GLY A 9 1.80 -14.57 -3.91
C GLY A 9 1.57 -13.06 -3.80
N HIS A 10 1.63 -12.54 -2.57
CA HIS A 10 1.72 -11.11 -2.27
C HIS A 10 2.99 -10.86 -1.48
N VAL A 11 4.11 -10.80 -2.19
CA VAL A 11 5.47 -10.71 -1.64
C VAL A 11 5.65 -9.55 -0.65
N GLU A 12 4.96 -8.44 -0.87
CA GLU A 12 5.05 -7.27 0.01
C GLU A 12 4.48 -7.53 1.43
N ARG A 13 3.66 -8.54 1.64
CA ARG A 13 3.25 -8.97 3.00
C ARG A 13 4.42 -9.45 3.85
N PHE A 14 5.49 -9.92 3.20
CA PHE A 14 6.71 -10.41 3.83
C PHE A 14 7.81 -9.34 3.91
N ASN A 15 7.53 -8.12 3.46
CA ASN A 15 8.39 -6.97 3.63
C ASN A 15 8.40 -6.58 5.12
N GLY A 16 9.59 -6.53 5.74
CA GLY A 16 9.72 -6.26 7.17
C GLY A 16 9.10 -4.92 7.58
N ALA A 17 9.19 -3.89 6.73
CA ALA A 17 8.56 -2.61 7.00
C ALA A 17 7.02 -2.70 6.99
N VAL A 18 6.44 -3.48 6.07
CA VAL A 18 4.98 -3.71 6.06
C VAL A 18 4.54 -4.45 7.33
N GLN A 19 5.30 -5.44 7.77
CA GLN A 19 4.98 -6.18 8.99
C GLN A 19 5.02 -5.29 10.24
N GLU A 20 5.98 -4.36 10.34
CA GLU A 20 6.02 -3.37 11.41
C GLU A 20 4.90 -2.34 11.28
N LEU A 21 4.59 -1.86 10.06
CA LEU A 21 3.48 -0.93 9.81
C LEU A 21 2.15 -1.48 10.36
N LEU A 22 1.85 -2.75 10.10
CA LEU A 22 0.62 -3.41 10.58
C LEU A 22 0.50 -3.47 12.11
N LYS A 23 1.62 -3.35 12.85
CA LYS A 23 1.65 -3.32 14.32
C LYS A 23 1.43 -1.94 14.90
N ILE A 24 1.85 -0.88 14.18
CA ILE A 24 1.86 0.50 14.69
C ILE A 24 0.67 1.33 14.21
N VAL A 25 -0.01 0.89 13.14
CA VAL A 25 -1.21 1.56 12.64
C VAL A 25 -2.44 0.95 13.32
N ASP A 26 -3.24 1.81 13.94
CA ASP A 26 -4.46 1.38 14.64
C ASP A 26 -5.73 1.88 13.92
N SER A 27 -5.93 3.17 13.79
CA SER A 27 -7.16 3.76 13.25
C SER A 27 -6.81 4.73 12.12
N PRO A 28 -6.49 4.23 10.90
CA PRO A 28 -6.10 5.07 9.79
C PRO A 28 -7.28 5.93 9.31
N ILE A 29 -7.01 7.21 9.06
CA ILE A 29 -7.96 8.19 8.50
C ILE A 29 -7.75 8.30 6.99
N PHE A 30 -6.48 8.33 6.57
CA PHE A 30 -6.09 8.42 5.17
C PHE A 30 -4.85 7.56 4.93
N VAL A 31 -4.88 6.77 3.86
CA VAL A 31 -3.74 5.95 3.43
C VAL A 31 -3.42 6.28 1.98
N GLU A 32 -2.18 6.63 1.70
CA GLU A 32 -1.71 6.89 0.34
C GLU A 32 -0.59 5.92 -0.05
N CYS A 33 -0.75 5.25 -1.21
CA CYS A 33 0.29 4.42 -1.83
C CYS A 33 0.72 5.01 -3.17
N LYS A 34 2.03 5.04 -3.39
CA LYS A 34 2.63 5.43 -4.67
C LYS A 34 3.61 4.36 -5.13
N ARG A 35 3.33 3.79 -6.29
CA ARG A 35 4.20 2.81 -6.93
C ARG A 35 4.44 3.21 -8.38
N MET A 36 5.56 3.86 -8.61
CA MET A 36 5.92 4.45 -9.91
C MET A 36 7.30 3.99 -10.36
N GLY A 37 7.51 3.92 -11.67
CA GLY A 37 8.79 3.58 -12.26
C GLY A 37 8.80 3.77 -13.77
N PRO A 38 9.97 3.55 -14.41
CA PRO A 38 10.09 3.62 -15.86
C PRO A 38 9.42 2.42 -16.54
N PHE A 39 8.97 2.63 -17.76
CA PHE A 39 8.47 1.57 -18.61
C PHE A 39 9.56 0.54 -18.92
N THR A 40 9.19 -0.73 -18.93
CA THR A 40 10.06 -1.83 -19.37
C THR A 40 9.31 -2.70 -20.37
N GLU A 41 9.93 -3.02 -21.49
CA GLU A 41 9.31 -3.85 -22.54
C GLU A 41 8.99 -5.29 -22.08
N ARG A 42 9.62 -5.72 -20.99
CA ARG A 42 9.41 -7.07 -20.43
C ARG A 42 7.97 -7.31 -19.96
N ILE A 43 7.28 -6.26 -19.52
CA ILE A 43 5.92 -6.35 -18.96
C ILE A 43 5.02 -5.41 -19.77
N LYS A 44 4.74 -5.80 -21.01
CA LYS A 44 3.84 -5.05 -21.90
C LYS A 44 2.44 -5.68 -22.06
N ASP A 45 2.31 -6.95 -21.66
CA ASP A 45 1.09 -7.72 -21.87
C ASP A 45 0.03 -7.44 -20.81
N ASP A 46 0.46 -6.99 -19.62
CA ASP A 46 -0.42 -6.58 -18.51
C ASP A 46 -0.33 -5.09 -18.21
N GLY A 47 -1.39 -4.53 -17.62
CA GLY A 47 -1.45 -3.15 -17.15
C GLY A 47 -0.94 -3.02 -15.71
N VAL A 48 -0.75 -1.76 -15.27
CA VAL A 48 -0.22 -1.47 -13.92
C VAL A 48 -1.15 -1.89 -12.79
N VAL A 49 -2.45 -2.04 -13.05
CA VAL A 49 -3.41 -2.45 -12.01
C VAL A 49 -3.13 -3.88 -11.55
N LEU A 50 -3.00 -4.82 -12.48
CA LEU A 50 -2.78 -6.24 -12.15
C LEU A 50 -1.31 -6.58 -11.91
N ASP A 51 -0.37 -5.82 -12.51
CA ASP A 51 1.06 -6.08 -12.32
C ASP A 51 1.60 -5.50 -11.00
N ILE A 52 1.24 -4.26 -10.65
CA ILE A 52 1.87 -3.58 -9.52
C ILE A 52 0.89 -3.03 -8.48
N MET A 53 -0.28 -2.48 -8.88
CA MET A 53 -1.23 -1.86 -7.96
C MET A 53 -1.90 -2.89 -7.03
N ILE A 54 -2.11 -4.11 -7.50
CA ILE A 54 -2.74 -5.18 -6.73
C ILE A 54 -2.03 -5.46 -5.40
N HIS A 55 -0.71 -5.29 -5.35
CA HIS A 55 0.05 -5.43 -4.12
C HIS A 55 -0.27 -4.33 -3.10
N ASP A 56 -0.46 -3.10 -3.57
CA ASP A 56 -0.81 -1.97 -2.71
C ASP A 56 -2.28 -2.04 -2.27
N ILE A 57 -3.19 -2.51 -3.15
CA ILE A 57 -4.58 -2.81 -2.79
C ILE A 57 -4.62 -3.81 -1.65
N ASP A 58 -3.87 -4.90 -1.76
CA ASP A 58 -3.79 -5.94 -0.75
C ASP A 58 -3.31 -5.40 0.61
N ILE A 59 -2.23 -4.60 0.62
CA ILE A 59 -1.71 -4.01 1.86
C ILE A 59 -2.72 -3.02 2.47
N ILE A 60 -3.37 -2.17 1.67
CA ILE A 60 -4.37 -1.21 2.16
C ILE A 60 -5.56 -1.93 2.78
N LEU A 61 -6.10 -2.97 2.13
CA LEU A 61 -7.22 -3.74 2.66
C LEU A 61 -6.88 -4.41 3.99
N ASN A 62 -5.68 -4.99 4.10
CA ASN A 62 -5.18 -5.60 5.33
C ASN A 62 -4.91 -4.57 6.45
N LEU A 63 -4.55 -3.33 6.10
CA LEU A 63 -4.28 -2.26 7.05
C LEU A 63 -5.57 -1.65 7.60
N ILE A 64 -6.54 -1.35 6.72
CA ILE A 64 -7.77 -0.63 7.08
C ILE A 64 -8.83 -1.56 7.67
N LYS A 65 -8.85 -2.83 7.25
CA LYS A 65 -9.78 -3.89 7.73
C LYS A 65 -11.25 -3.47 7.69
N SER A 66 -11.66 -2.79 6.62
CA SER A 66 -13.02 -2.34 6.37
C SER A 66 -13.37 -2.58 4.89
N LYS A 67 -14.66 -2.62 4.57
CA LYS A 67 -15.13 -2.80 3.19
C LYS A 67 -14.99 -1.52 2.39
N VAL A 68 -14.64 -1.65 1.13
CA VAL A 68 -14.68 -0.56 0.14
C VAL A 68 -16.14 -0.35 -0.26
N ILE A 69 -16.63 0.89 -0.15
CA ILE A 69 -17.99 1.29 -0.55
C ILE A 69 -18.02 2.07 -1.86
N THR A 70 -16.93 2.77 -2.18
CA THR A 70 -16.84 3.58 -3.40
C THR A 70 -15.43 3.47 -3.99
N THR A 71 -15.35 3.35 -5.31
CA THR A 71 -14.11 3.33 -6.07
C THR A 71 -14.16 4.39 -7.15
N HIS A 72 -13.22 5.34 -7.15
CA HIS A 72 -13.05 6.35 -8.19
C HIS A 72 -11.74 6.12 -8.94
N VAL A 73 -11.82 5.91 -10.25
CA VAL A 73 -10.67 5.55 -11.07
C VAL A 73 -10.42 6.59 -12.15
N LEU A 74 -9.18 7.06 -12.26
CA LEU A 74 -8.66 7.84 -13.37
C LEU A 74 -7.39 7.17 -13.88
N GLY A 75 -7.15 7.20 -15.20
CA GLY A 75 -5.94 6.59 -15.73
C GLY A 75 -5.71 6.93 -17.19
N ALA A 76 -4.55 6.53 -17.70
CA ALA A 76 -4.13 6.75 -19.06
C ALA A 76 -3.31 5.56 -19.60
N SER A 77 -3.47 5.31 -20.88
CA SER A 77 -2.57 4.49 -21.70
C SER A 77 -1.53 5.44 -22.32
N VAL A 78 -0.25 5.21 -22.06
CA VAL A 78 0.85 6.11 -22.47
C VAL A 78 1.77 5.42 -23.46
N PHE A 79 2.19 4.20 -23.18
CA PHE A 79 3.13 3.43 -23.99
C PHE A 79 2.49 2.20 -24.62
N THR A 80 1.39 1.72 -24.05
CA THR A 80 0.70 0.50 -24.49
C THR A 80 -0.80 0.76 -24.63
N GLU A 81 -1.52 -0.27 -25.11
CA GLU A 81 -2.99 -0.25 -25.14
C GLU A 81 -3.62 -0.58 -23.76
N LYS A 82 -2.80 -0.82 -22.74
CA LYS A 82 -3.24 -1.14 -21.37
C LYS A 82 -3.23 0.11 -20.49
N ASP A 83 -3.52 -0.07 -19.24
CA ASP A 83 -3.39 0.90 -18.16
C ASP A 83 -1.91 1.09 -17.80
N ASP A 84 -1.30 2.19 -18.24
CA ASP A 84 0.10 2.53 -17.96
C ASP A 84 0.26 3.45 -16.75
N LEU A 85 -0.80 4.20 -16.43
CA LEU A 85 -0.92 5.07 -15.27
C LEU A 85 -2.35 5.00 -14.75
N VAL A 86 -2.52 4.71 -13.48
CA VAL A 86 -3.84 4.70 -12.83
C VAL A 86 -3.73 5.36 -11.46
N SER A 87 -4.70 6.23 -11.17
CA SER A 87 -4.94 6.84 -9.88
C SER A 87 -6.32 6.43 -9.39
N VAL A 88 -6.38 5.91 -8.17
CA VAL A 88 -7.59 5.37 -7.56
C VAL A 88 -7.83 6.01 -6.22
N GLN A 89 -9.06 6.41 -5.94
CA GLN A 89 -9.52 6.72 -4.59
C GLN A 89 -10.54 5.66 -4.16
N LEU A 90 -10.31 5.11 -2.97
CA LEU A 90 -11.17 4.14 -2.32
C LEU A 90 -11.79 4.79 -1.08
N GLU A 91 -13.10 4.71 -0.95
CA GLU A 91 -13.81 5.09 0.27
C GLU A 91 -14.21 3.83 1.03
N PHE A 92 -13.91 3.79 2.32
CA PHE A 92 -14.17 2.64 3.18
C PHE A 92 -15.37 2.89 4.10
N GLU A 93 -16.09 1.83 4.47
CA GLU A 93 -17.28 1.88 5.33
C GLU A 93 -16.99 2.53 6.69
N ASN A 94 -15.76 2.41 7.21
CA ASN A 94 -15.34 3.06 8.46
C ASN A 94 -14.93 4.54 8.28
N GLY A 95 -15.11 5.12 7.08
CA GLY A 95 -14.79 6.51 6.75
C GLY A 95 -13.32 6.76 6.40
N CYS A 96 -12.45 5.73 6.42
CA CYS A 96 -11.09 5.86 5.93
C CYS A 96 -11.07 6.08 4.41
N ILE A 97 -10.10 6.83 3.92
CA ILE A 97 -9.88 7.06 2.49
C ILE A 97 -8.53 6.45 2.08
N GLY A 98 -8.55 5.62 1.03
CA GLY A 98 -7.37 5.11 0.38
C GLY A 98 -7.09 5.84 -0.94
N ASN A 99 -5.85 6.25 -1.18
CA ASN A 99 -5.40 6.82 -2.45
C ASN A 99 -4.24 5.99 -3.00
N ILE A 100 -4.39 5.44 -4.20
CA ILE A 100 -3.39 4.57 -4.81
C ILE A 100 -3.00 5.13 -6.17
N VAL A 101 -1.72 5.31 -6.41
CA VAL A 101 -1.18 5.71 -7.70
C VAL A 101 -0.17 4.66 -8.16
N ALA A 102 -0.47 4.03 -9.29
CA ALA A 102 0.45 3.13 -9.97
C ALA A 102 0.78 3.68 -11.36
N SER A 103 2.06 3.70 -11.71
CA SER A 103 2.52 4.23 -12.99
C SER A 103 3.79 3.56 -13.45
N ARG A 104 3.84 3.22 -14.74
CA ARG A 104 5.06 2.86 -15.46
C ARG A 104 5.52 3.96 -16.43
N ALA A 105 4.93 5.16 -16.30
CA ALA A 105 5.26 6.33 -17.12
C ALA A 105 6.12 7.37 -16.37
N SER A 106 6.71 7.00 -15.24
CA SER A 106 7.62 7.87 -14.47
C SER A 106 9.07 7.48 -14.69
N GLN A 107 9.96 8.47 -14.78
CA GLN A 107 11.41 8.21 -14.83
C GLN A 107 12.01 7.89 -13.46
N ASN A 108 11.36 8.34 -12.39
CA ASN A 108 11.79 8.09 -11.03
C ASN A 108 11.07 6.87 -10.45
N LYS A 109 11.84 5.98 -9.81
CA LYS A 109 11.27 4.84 -9.07
C LYS A 109 10.84 5.32 -7.70
N VAL A 110 9.52 5.20 -7.42
CA VAL A 110 8.91 5.54 -6.13
C VAL A 110 8.10 4.34 -5.65
N ARG A 111 8.31 3.92 -4.42
CA ARG A 111 7.54 2.85 -3.77
C ARG A 111 7.33 3.22 -2.31
N THR A 112 6.28 3.97 -2.05
CA THR A 112 6.00 4.50 -0.71
C THR A 112 4.55 4.26 -0.30
N LEU A 113 4.34 4.13 1.00
CA LEU A 113 3.03 4.16 1.63
C LEU A 113 3.07 5.16 2.78
N SER A 114 2.05 6.00 2.89
CA SER A 114 1.89 6.88 4.03
C SER A 114 0.52 6.70 4.68
N VAL A 115 0.47 6.87 6.00
CA VAL A 115 -0.75 6.71 6.80
C VAL A 115 -0.93 7.94 7.69
N THR A 116 -2.06 8.60 7.56
CA THR A 116 -2.49 9.64 8.49
C THR A 116 -3.39 9.03 9.56
N GLN A 117 -3.02 9.22 10.80
CA GLN A 117 -3.82 8.91 11.98
C GLN A 117 -4.05 10.19 12.80
N LYS A 118 -4.90 10.13 13.82
CA LYS A 118 -5.24 11.30 14.65
C LYS A 118 -4.00 11.99 15.24
N ASP A 119 -3.04 11.20 15.74
CA ASP A 119 -1.91 11.71 16.51
C ASP A 119 -0.55 11.44 15.86
N SER A 120 -0.54 10.84 14.67
CA SER A 120 0.68 10.52 13.95
C SER A 120 0.50 10.48 12.43
N PHE A 121 1.61 10.70 11.74
CA PHE A 121 1.76 10.48 10.31
C PHE A 121 2.91 9.50 10.09
N VAL A 122 2.61 8.36 9.46
CA VAL A 122 3.58 7.29 9.23
C VAL A 122 3.97 7.29 7.76
N VAL A 123 5.26 7.18 7.47
CA VAL A 123 5.79 7.04 6.12
C VAL A 123 6.62 5.76 6.04
N LEU A 124 6.31 4.93 5.05
CA LEU A 124 7.01 3.68 4.74
C LEU A 124 7.62 3.77 3.35
N ASP A 125 8.91 3.42 3.23
CA ASP A 125 9.57 3.14 1.96
C ASP A 125 9.74 1.63 1.80
N TYR A 126 9.12 1.05 0.75
CA TYR A 126 9.19 -0.38 0.48
C TYR A 126 10.57 -0.83 0.00
N THR A 127 11.28 0.04 -0.72
CA THR A 127 12.57 -0.29 -1.31
C THR A 127 13.66 -0.39 -0.25
N ASP A 128 13.68 0.60 0.62
CA ASP A 128 14.67 0.67 1.70
C ASP A 128 14.22 -0.08 2.95
N GLN A 129 12.97 -0.54 2.98
CA GLN A 129 12.32 -1.16 4.15
C GLN A 129 12.50 -0.29 5.40
N GLU A 130 12.05 0.95 5.30
CA GLU A 130 12.16 1.93 6.39
C GLU A 130 10.81 2.52 6.74
N ILE A 131 10.63 2.81 8.04
CA ILE A 131 9.44 3.46 8.56
C ILE A 131 9.84 4.65 9.42
N TYR A 132 9.19 5.77 9.16
CA TYR A 132 9.28 6.98 9.95
C TYR A 132 7.91 7.35 10.50
N VAL A 133 7.83 7.61 11.80
CA VAL A 133 6.61 8.04 12.48
C VAL A 133 6.79 9.47 12.93
N HIS A 134 6.02 10.36 12.32
CA HIS A 134 5.95 11.77 12.68
C HIS A 134 4.84 11.95 13.71
N ARG A 135 5.18 12.37 14.93
CA ARG A 135 4.21 12.65 15.99
C ARG A 135 4.04 14.16 16.19
N LYS A 136 2.82 14.54 16.52
CA LYS A 136 2.54 15.91 16.92
C LYS A 136 3.27 16.19 18.23
N SER A 137 4.16 17.18 18.23
CA SER A 137 4.78 17.65 19.46
C SER A 137 3.94 18.73 20.12
N SER A 138 4.16 18.96 21.41
CA SER A 138 3.56 20.08 22.14
C SER A 138 4.12 21.40 21.60
N SER A 139 3.26 22.28 21.13
CA SER A 139 3.63 23.66 20.83
C SER A 139 3.60 24.50 22.10
N GLU A 140 4.75 24.99 22.57
CA GLU A 140 4.78 26.01 23.62
C GLU A 140 4.76 27.42 23.00
N HIS A 141 3.75 28.19 23.39
CA HIS A 141 3.74 29.64 23.13
C HIS A 141 4.46 30.34 24.28
N LYS A 142 5.72 30.72 24.09
CA LYS A 142 6.39 31.62 25.04
C LYS A 142 6.18 33.09 24.63
N MET A 143 5.32 33.78 25.37
CA MET A 143 5.26 35.23 25.31
C MET A 143 6.40 35.82 26.14
N SER A 144 7.36 36.45 25.50
CA SER A 144 8.35 37.32 26.17
C SER A 144 8.11 38.77 25.74
N LYS A 145 8.34 39.72 26.67
CA LYS A 145 8.14 41.15 26.40
C LYS A 145 8.83 41.55 25.09
N GLY A 146 8.05 41.80 24.05
CA GLY A 146 8.49 42.40 22.79
C GLY A 146 8.74 41.45 21.61
N SER A 147 8.61 40.13 21.75
CA SER A 147 8.68 39.20 20.60
C SER A 147 7.82 37.96 20.80
N LEU A 148 6.95 37.70 19.82
CA LEU A 148 6.23 36.41 19.72
C LEU A 148 7.18 35.40 19.09
N ARG A 149 7.66 34.43 19.86
CA ARG A 149 8.41 33.30 19.31
C ARG A 149 7.49 32.07 19.27
N TYR A 150 7.19 31.63 18.05
CA TYR A 150 6.54 30.35 17.81
C TYR A 150 7.62 29.27 17.72
N LYS A 151 7.59 28.30 18.65
CA LYS A 151 8.46 27.12 18.61
C LYS A 151 7.56 25.92 18.32
N GLN A 152 7.72 25.32 17.14
CA GLN A 152 7.12 24.06 16.78
C GLN A 152 8.20 22.99 16.80
N GLU A 153 8.05 21.99 17.65
CA GLU A 153 8.89 20.80 17.64
C GLU A 153 8.12 19.68 16.93
N SER A 154 8.78 18.92 16.05
CA SER A 154 8.25 17.68 15.50
C SER A 154 9.13 16.54 15.96
N LEU A 155 8.51 15.50 16.49
CA LEU A 155 9.21 14.25 16.83
C LEU A 155 9.11 13.30 15.65
N VAL A 156 10.26 12.86 15.15
CA VAL A 156 10.33 11.84 14.10
C VAL A 156 11.03 10.62 14.69
N GLU A 157 10.30 9.51 14.80
CA GLU A 157 10.81 8.23 15.23
C GLU A 157 11.12 7.37 14.00
N ARG A 158 12.32 6.82 13.91
CA ARG A 158 12.64 5.78 12.93
C ARG A 158 12.44 4.42 13.58
N ILE A 159 11.53 3.63 13.03
CA ILE A 159 11.22 2.30 13.55
C ILE A 159 12.32 1.33 13.10
N PHE A 160 12.79 0.51 14.03
CA PHE A 160 13.70 -0.58 13.69
C PHE A 160 12.94 -1.65 12.89
N VAL A 161 13.44 -1.96 11.70
CA VAL A 161 12.89 -3.00 10.82
C VAL A 161 13.93 -4.10 10.63
N HIS A 162 13.53 -5.33 10.89
CA HIS A 162 14.36 -6.48 10.53
C HIS A 162 14.24 -6.73 9.02
N LYS A 163 15.28 -6.34 8.29
CA LYS A 163 15.32 -6.45 6.83
C LYS A 163 15.74 -7.87 6.43
N ASP A 164 14.90 -8.53 5.64
CA ASP A 164 15.21 -9.82 4.98
C ASP A 164 14.66 -9.78 3.54
N ASN A 165 14.92 -10.82 2.77
CA ASN A 165 14.39 -10.96 1.43
C ASN A 165 12.91 -11.41 1.50
N PRO A 166 11.94 -10.56 1.11
CA PRO A 166 10.52 -10.89 1.24
C PRO A 166 10.11 -12.12 0.43
N LEU A 167 10.66 -12.30 -0.78
CA LEU A 167 10.37 -13.48 -1.62
C LEU A 167 10.84 -14.78 -0.97
N LYS A 168 12.02 -14.76 -0.34
CA LYS A 168 12.52 -15.93 0.40
C LYS A 168 11.59 -16.28 1.55
N LEU A 169 11.14 -15.29 2.32
CA LEU A 169 10.21 -15.49 3.43
C LEU A 169 8.85 -16.02 2.96
N GLU A 170 8.34 -15.51 1.85
CA GLU A 170 7.10 -16.01 1.23
C GLU A 170 7.22 -17.49 0.85
N LEU A 171 8.30 -17.88 0.16
CA LEU A 171 8.54 -19.26 -0.24
C LEU A 171 8.72 -20.20 0.97
N GLN A 172 9.42 -19.75 2.01
CA GLN A 172 9.54 -20.50 3.26
C GLN A 172 8.18 -20.72 3.91
N HIS A 173 7.38 -19.67 4.02
CA HIS A 173 6.02 -19.75 4.58
C HIS A 173 5.13 -20.72 3.78
N PHE A 174 5.17 -20.67 2.45
CA PHE A 174 4.45 -21.61 1.60
C PHE A 174 4.86 -23.07 1.87
N ILE A 175 6.17 -23.33 1.97
CA ILE A 175 6.70 -24.66 2.26
C ILE A 175 6.21 -25.15 3.63
N ASP A 176 6.23 -24.27 4.64
CA ASP A 176 5.77 -24.61 5.98
C ASP A 176 4.26 -24.91 6.01
N CYS A 177 3.44 -24.14 5.29
CA CYS A 177 2.02 -24.43 5.13
C CYS A 177 1.78 -25.79 4.44
N ALA A 178 2.54 -26.07 3.37
CA ALA A 178 2.35 -27.27 2.58
C ALA A 178 2.85 -28.55 3.27
N LYS A 179 3.97 -28.48 4.00
CA LYS A 179 4.61 -29.65 4.64
C LYS A 179 4.16 -29.85 6.08
N ASN A 180 4.03 -28.78 6.84
CA ASN A 180 3.83 -28.82 8.28
C ASN A 180 2.41 -28.47 8.71
N GLY A 181 1.52 -28.11 7.75
CA GLY A 181 0.17 -27.65 8.06
C GLY A 181 0.12 -26.34 8.84
N SER A 182 1.17 -25.51 8.75
CA SER A 182 1.19 -24.20 9.40
C SER A 182 0.02 -23.34 8.92
N PRO A 183 -0.58 -22.50 9.78
CA PRO A 183 -1.67 -21.63 9.37
C PRO A 183 -1.20 -20.60 8.35
N ARG A 184 -2.07 -20.24 7.44
CA ARG A 184 -1.83 -19.15 6.48
C ARG A 184 -1.85 -17.79 7.19
N ASN A 185 -1.00 -16.86 6.76
CA ASN A 185 -0.98 -15.51 7.30
C ASN A 185 -2.23 -14.71 6.94
N VAL A 186 -2.88 -15.02 5.81
CA VAL A 186 -4.09 -14.34 5.32
C VAL A 186 -5.10 -15.37 4.82
N ALA A 187 -6.37 -15.12 5.05
CA ALA A 187 -7.44 -15.97 4.57
C ALA A 187 -7.60 -15.87 3.04
N VAL A 188 -8.02 -16.96 2.40
CA VAL A 188 -8.26 -16.99 0.93
C VAL A 188 -9.27 -15.93 0.49
N ASN A 189 -10.29 -15.68 1.30
CA ASN A 189 -11.32 -14.69 0.98
C ASN A 189 -10.77 -13.27 0.93
N ASP A 190 -9.80 -12.93 1.77
CA ASP A 190 -9.16 -11.61 1.76
C ASP A 190 -8.27 -11.44 0.53
N GLU A 191 -7.59 -12.52 0.10
CA GLU A 191 -6.82 -12.54 -1.14
C GLU A 191 -7.71 -12.39 -2.38
N LEU A 192 -8.87 -13.03 -2.40
CA LEU A 192 -9.86 -12.89 -3.48
C LEU A 192 -10.46 -11.49 -3.52
N TYR A 193 -10.66 -10.87 -2.35
CA TYR A 193 -11.19 -9.51 -2.27
C TYR A 193 -10.23 -8.47 -2.86
N SER A 194 -8.92 -8.63 -2.68
CA SER A 194 -7.92 -7.77 -3.34
C SER A 194 -8.00 -7.85 -4.86
N LEU A 195 -8.22 -9.06 -5.40
CA LEU A 195 -8.40 -9.25 -6.84
C LEU A 195 -9.73 -8.68 -7.33
N GLU A 196 -10.82 -8.82 -6.57
CA GLU A 196 -12.14 -8.25 -6.89
C GLU A 196 -12.06 -6.74 -7.05
N ILE A 197 -11.43 -6.04 -6.10
CA ILE A 197 -11.20 -4.59 -6.19
C ILE A 197 -10.32 -4.23 -7.39
N ALA A 198 -9.25 -4.98 -7.67
CA ALA A 198 -8.40 -4.74 -8.83
C ALA A 198 -9.16 -4.88 -10.15
N LEU A 199 -10.04 -5.88 -10.27
CA LEU A 199 -10.87 -6.09 -11.45
C LEU A 199 -11.94 -5.00 -11.63
N ASP A 200 -12.55 -4.51 -10.53
CA ASP A 200 -13.47 -3.37 -10.57
C ASP A 200 -12.77 -2.11 -11.06
N ILE A 201 -11.57 -1.82 -10.57
CA ILE A 201 -10.73 -0.70 -11.04
C ILE A 201 -10.48 -0.82 -12.55
N LEU A 202 -10.12 -2.00 -13.02
CA LEU A 202 -9.84 -2.24 -14.43
C LEU A 202 -11.09 -2.06 -15.32
N ASP A 203 -12.24 -2.54 -14.86
CA ASP A 203 -13.52 -2.36 -15.55
C ASP A 203 -13.90 -0.88 -15.66
N GLN A 204 -13.74 -0.11 -14.57
CA GLN A 204 -13.99 1.35 -14.58
C GLN A 204 -13.03 2.09 -15.51
N PHE A 205 -11.74 1.75 -15.54
CA PHE A 205 -10.76 2.30 -16.45
C PHE A 205 -11.17 2.05 -17.90
N ASN A 206 -11.50 0.80 -18.25
CA ASN A 206 -11.88 0.41 -19.60
C ASN A 206 -13.18 1.05 -20.07
N LYS A 207 -14.17 1.24 -19.20
CA LYS A 207 -15.44 1.92 -19.53
C LYS A 207 -15.23 3.41 -19.85
N LYS A 208 -14.33 4.08 -19.15
CA LYS A 208 -14.01 5.50 -19.40
C LYS A 208 -13.23 5.72 -20.69
N ARG A 209 -12.41 4.76 -21.08
CA ARG A 209 -11.63 4.82 -22.32
C ARG A 209 -12.48 4.67 -23.60
N LYS A 210 -13.64 4.01 -23.49
CA LYS A 210 -14.57 3.80 -24.62
C LYS A 210 -15.50 4.99 -24.88
N LYS A 211 -15.48 6.00 -24.02
CA LYS A 211 -16.22 7.27 -24.18
C LYS A 211 -15.34 8.35 -24.78
#